data_f46faf32b4174600d1bdd8eaa24ebdfd
#
_entry.id   f46faf32b4174600d1bdd8eaa24ebdfd
#
_cell.length_a   1.000
_cell.length_b   1.000
_cell.length_c   1.000
_cell.angle_alpha   90.00
_cell.angle_beta   90.00
_cell.angle_gamma   90.00
#
_symmetry.space_group_name_H-M   'P 1'
#
loop_
_entity.id
_entity.type
_entity.pdbx_description
1 polymer ?
#
loop_
_entity_poly.entity_id
_entity_poly.type
_entity_poly.pdbx_seq_one_letter_code
_entity_poly.pdbx_strand_id
1 'polypeptide(L)'
;TCGLTEKIDKLAEHRLQLTLSVSLHAPDDETRSKIMPVNRGIGVEKLFDTCRRYFETTGRRISYEYAMIDGVNDSDAQADLLAQHLKGTPGHVNLIPLNEVKESPLKPSRRVAEFQRRLERQGITVTVRRKLGGDIDASCGQLRRKAMGEGSESSADKVRPDGRKD
;
A
#
# COMPACT_ATOMS: atom_id res chain seq x y z
N THR A 1 -7.78 -0.89 3.16
CA THR A 1 -8.35 -1.45 1.91
C THR A 1 -7.48 -1.12 0.71
N CYS A 2 -7.46 -2.00 -0.30
CA CYS A 2 -6.84 -1.73 -1.60
C CYS A 2 -7.74 -0.95 -2.58
N GLY A 3 -8.91 -0.48 -2.14
CA GLY A 3 -9.77 0.40 -2.91
C GLY A 3 -10.93 -0.31 -3.62
N LEU A 4 -11.54 -1.33 -3.00
CA LEU A 4 -12.76 -1.94 -3.51
C LEU A 4 -13.94 -0.96 -3.34
N THR A 5 -14.22 -0.17 -4.36
CA THR A 5 -15.13 0.97 -4.32
C THR A 5 -16.54 0.62 -3.83
N GLU A 6 -17.12 -0.46 -4.33
CA GLU A 6 -18.45 -0.93 -3.88
C GLU A 6 -18.49 -1.28 -2.38
N LYS A 7 -17.36 -1.78 -1.82
CA LYS A 7 -17.27 -2.09 -0.40
C LYS A 7 -17.08 -0.84 0.45
N ILE A 8 -16.41 0.18 -0.10
CA ILE A 8 -16.26 1.49 0.55
C ILE A 8 -17.62 2.19 0.61
N ASP A 9 -18.37 2.20 -0.48
CA ASP A 9 -19.72 2.78 -0.53
C ASP A 9 -20.65 2.08 0.49
N LYS A 10 -20.66 0.74 0.53
CA LYS A 10 -21.44 0.00 1.55
C LYS A 10 -21.00 0.30 2.98
N LEU A 11 -19.67 0.46 3.22
CA LEU A 11 -19.18 0.82 4.54
C LEU A 11 -19.64 2.22 4.96
N ALA A 12 -19.74 3.15 4.03
CA ALA A 12 -20.23 4.51 4.29
C ALA A 12 -21.68 4.53 4.82
N GLU A 13 -22.55 3.65 4.31
CA GLU A 13 -23.94 3.52 4.72
C GLU A 13 -24.10 3.24 6.22
N HIS A 14 -23.16 2.50 6.81
CA HIS A 14 -23.17 2.18 8.24
C HIS A 14 -22.81 3.35 9.14
N ARG A 15 -22.31 4.46 8.61
CA ARG A 15 -21.91 5.68 9.34
C ARG A 15 -21.05 5.43 10.59
N LEU A 16 -20.20 4.44 10.51
CA LEU A 16 -19.29 4.08 11.60
C LEU A 16 -18.20 5.15 11.77
N GLN A 17 -17.79 5.40 13.01
CA GLN A 17 -16.75 6.38 13.35
C GLN A 17 -15.33 5.83 13.04
N LEU A 18 -15.14 5.29 11.84
CA LEU A 18 -13.89 4.67 11.40
C LEU A 18 -13.06 5.62 10.54
N THR A 19 -11.75 5.61 10.73
CA THR A 19 -10.81 6.18 9.77
C THR A 19 -10.55 5.14 8.68
N LEU A 20 -10.87 5.48 7.44
CA LEU A 20 -10.61 4.60 6.31
C LEU A 20 -9.19 4.82 5.79
N SER A 21 -8.37 3.77 5.79
CA SER A 21 -7.05 3.76 5.15
C SER A 21 -7.13 3.08 3.79
N VAL A 22 -6.68 3.76 2.76
CA VAL A 22 -6.70 3.30 1.37
C VAL A 22 -5.26 3.11 0.87
N SER A 23 -4.89 1.91 0.50
CA SER A 23 -3.64 1.63 -0.18
C SER A 23 -3.68 2.19 -1.60
N LEU A 24 -3.18 3.42 -1.77
CA LEU A 24 -3.19 4.14 -3.04
C LEU A 24 -1.97 3.80 -3.89
N HIS A 25 -0.79 4.08 -3.37
CA HIS A 25 0.55 3.82 -3.90
C HIS A 25 0.91 4.47 -5.24
N ALA A 26 -0.05 5.01 -5.99
CA ALA A 26 0.19 5.84 -7.17
C ALA A 26 -1.05 6.70 -7.49
N PRO A 27 -0.86 7.93 -8.03
CA PRO A 27 -1.94 8.84 -8.34
C PRO A 27 -2.50 8.68 -9.76
N ASP A 28 -1.91 7.80 -10.57
CA ASP A 28 -2.28 7.52 -11.95
C ASP A 28 -2.53 6.04 -12.20
N ASP A 29 -3.34 5.73 -13.21
CA ASP A 29 -3.76 4.37 -13.53
C ASP A 29 -2.61 3.51 -14.06
N GLU A 30 -1.70 4.09 -14.82
CA GLU A 30 -0.58 3.35 -15.41
C GLU A 30 0.33 2.79 -14.31
N THR A 31 0.80 3.67 -13.43
CA THR A 31 1.68 3.29 -12.33
C THR A 31 0.95 2.42 -11.31
N ARG A 32 -0.28 2.79 -10.95
CA ARG A 32 -1.06 2.04 -9.97
C ARG A 32 -1.37 0.62 -10.43
N SER A 33 -1.69 0.42 -11.71
CA SER A 33 -1.99 -0.92 -12.27
C SER A 33 -0.77 -1.84 -12.31
N LYS A 34 0.45 -1.28 -12.38
CA LYS A 34 1.70 -2.05 -12.28
C LYS A 34 1.96 -2.52 -10.85
N ILE A 35 1.68 -1.67 -9.86
CA ILE A 35 1.91 -1.94 -8.42
C ILE A 35 0.76 -2.75 -7.81
N MET A 36 -0.47 -2.39 -8.18
CA MET A 36 -1.72 -2.94 -7.63
C MET A 36 -2.65 -3.41 -8.75
N PRO A 37 -2.62 -4.69 -9.12
CA PRO A 37 -3.44 -5.22 -10.23
C PRO A 37 -4.95 -4.99 -10.07
N VAL A 38 -5.46 -4.82 -8.84
CA VAL A 38 -6.87 -4.48 -8.56
C VAL A 38 -7.31 -3.18 -9.26
N ASN A 39 -6.37 -2.28 -9.56
CA ASN A 39 -6.66 -1.02 -10.25
C ASN A 39 -7.23 -1.20 -11.65
N ARG A 40 -6.88 -2.28 -12.35
CA ARG A 40 -7.36 -2.56 -13.72
C ARG A 40 -8.87 -2.64 -13.84
N GLY A 41 -9.55 -3.00 -12.74
CA GLY A 41 -11.02 -3.07 -12.72
C GLY A 41 -11.71 -1.87 -12.08
N ILE A 42 -10.97 -0.93 -11.50
CA ILE A 42 -11.56 0.16 -10.71
C ILE A 42 -11.18 1.53 -11.27
N GLY A 43 -9.87 1.76 -11.46
CA GLY A 43 -9.31 3.05 -11.85
C GLY A 43 -9.18 4.05 -10.70
N VAL A 44 -8.20 4.94 -10.84
CA VAL A 44 -7.83 5.92 -9.82
C VAL A 44 -8.92 6.97 -9.61
N GLU A 45 -9.48 7.49 -10.68
CA GLU A 45 -10.56 8.50 -10.61
C GLU A 45 -11.76 7.97 -9.82
N LYS A 46 -12.26 6.78 -10.18
CA LYS A 46 -13.38 6.15 -9.47
C LYS A 46 -13.06 5.92 -7.98
N LEU A 47 -11.81 5.60 -7.66
CA LEU A 47 -11.38 5.43 -6.28
C LEU A 47 -11.44 6.75 -5.50
N PHE A 48 -10.91 7.85 -6.07
CA PHE A 48 -10.97 9.16 -5.42
C PHE A 48 -12.40 9.66 -5.26
N ASP A 49 -13.25 9.49 -6.28
CA ASP A 49 -14.67 9.83 -6.19
C ASP A 49 -15.38 9.06 -5.08
N THR A 50 -15.09 7.77 -4.95
CA THR A 50 -15.64 6.95 -3.87
C THR A 50 -15.15 7.41 -2.50
N CYS A 51 -13.89 7.77 -2.37
CA CYS A 51 -13.33 8.32 -1.13
C CYS A 51 -13.97 9.67 -0.76
N ARG A 52 -14.26 10.52 -1.75
CA ARG A 52 -14.97 11.78 -1.57
C ARG A 52 -16.39 11.54 -1.04
N ARG A 53 -17.16 10.65 -1.68
CA ARG A 53 -18.49 10.25 -1.19
C ARG A 53 -18.46 9.66 0.21
N TYR A 54 -17.45 8.85 0.52
CA TYR A 54 -17.26 8.32 1.89
C TYR A 54 -17.11 9.45 2.90
N PHE A 55 -16.27 10.46 2.60
CA PHE A 55 -16.12 11.64 3.46
C PHE A 55 -17.42 12.41 3.60
N GLU A 56 -18.13 12.70 2.51
CA GLU A 56 -19.40 13.43 2.50
C GLU A 56 -20.48 12.72 3.36
N THR A 57 -20.50 11.38 3.30
CA THR A 57 -21.49 10.58 4.04
C THR A 57 -21.17 10.45 5.53
N THR A 58 -19.88 10.31 5.87
CA THR A 58 -19.45 9.93 7.24
C THR A 58 -18.82 11.08 8.02
N GLY A 59 -18.40 12.16 7.35
CA GLY A 59 -17.58 13.23 7.92
C GLY A 59 -16.15 12.80 8.30
N ARG A 60 -15.72 11.57 7.91
CA ARG A 60 -14.44 11.00 8.33
C ARG A 60 -13.41 11.13 7.22
N ARG A 61 -12.27 11.77 7.54
CA ARG A 61 -11.13 11.89 6.61
C ARG A 61 -10.60 10.53 6.18
N ILE A 62 -10.05 10.50 4.97
CA ILE A 62 -9.36 9.31 4.43
C ILE A 62 -7.86 9.42 4.72
N SER A 63 -7.23 8.29 5.04
CA SER A 63 -5.77 8.12 5.06
C SER A 63 -5.34 7.39 3.79
N TYR A 64 -4.50 8.04 2.97
CA TYR A 64 -3.95 7.43 1.75
C TYR A 64 -2.56 6.90 2.04
N GLU A 65 -2.42 5.58 2.03
CA GLU A 65 -1.14 4.90 2.21
C GLU A 65 -0.36 4.90 0.89
N TYR A 66 0.88 5.39 0.92
CA TYR A 66 1.69 5.58 -0.27
C TYR A 66 3.10 5.04 -0.05
N ALA A 67 3.37 3.82 -0.51
CA ALA A 67 4.69 3.21 -0.47
C ALA A 67 5.61 3.89 -1.50
N MET A 68 6.73 4.44 -1.05
CA MET A 68 7.66 5.22 -1.87
C MET A 68 8.68 4.31 -2.56
N ILE A 69 8.55 4.15 -3.87
CA ILE A 69 9.36 3.23 -4.70
C ILE A 69 10.23 4.06 -5.66
N ASP A 70 11.54 3.86 -5.57
CA ASP A 70 12.53 4.59 -6.38
C ASP A 70 12.27 4.47 -7.87
N GLY A 71 12.18 5.61 -8.56
CA GLY A 71 11.98 5.70 -10.01
C GLY A 71 10.64 5.17 -10.53
N VAL A 72 9.69 4.84 -9.64
CA VAL A 72 8.38 4.28 -10.03
C VAL A 72 7.24 5.24 -9.73
N ASN A 73 7.13 5.70 -8.48
CA ASN A 73 6.01 6.52 -8.02
C ASN A 73 6.44 7.75 -7.21
N ASP A 74 7.69 8.18 -7.32
CA ASP A 74 8.31 9.20 -6.49
C ASP A 74 8.70 10.49 -7.26
N SER A 75 8.15 10.67 -8.46
CA SER A 75 8.40 11.86 -9.29
C SER A 75 7.63 13.09 -8.81
N ASP A 76 8.12 14.27 -9.19
CA ASP A 76 7.45 15.55 -8.91
C ASP A 76 6.06 15.62 -9.55
N ALA A 77 5.94 15.13 -10.78
CA ALA A 77 4.67 15.09 -11.49
C ALA A 77 3.62 14.24 -10.76
N GLN A 78 4.06 13.12 -10.16
CA GLN A 78 3.16 12.28 -9.36
C GLN A 78 2.75 12.94 -8.04
N ALA A 79 3.65 13.68 -7.39
CA ALA A 79 3.29 14.48 -6.21
C ALA A 79 2.25 15.56 -6.56
N ASP A 80 2.43 16.26 -7.69
CA ASP A 80 1.50 17.29 -8.14
C ASP A 80 0.13 16.70 -8.49
N LEU A 81 0.11 15.58 -9.20
CA LEU A 81 -1.13 14.88 -9.56
C LEU A 81 -1.86 14.37 -8.31
N LEU A 82 -1.13 13.82 -7.33
CA LEU A 82 -1.71 13.41 -6.06
C LEU A 82 -2.34 14.59 -5.33
N ALA A 83 -1.64 15.73 -5.26
CA ALA A 83 -2.19 16.92 -4.63
C ALA A 83 -3.43 17.44 -5.37
N GLN A 84 -3.46 17.35 -6.70
CA GLN A 84 -4.63 17.72 -7.50
C GLN A 84 -5.85 16.85 -7.17
N HIS A 85 -5.70 15.54 -7.07
CA HIS A 85 -6.78 14.63 -6.68
C HIS A 85 -7.33 14.90 -5.27
N LEU A 86 -6.44 15.31 -4.35
CA LEU A 86 -6.81 15.57 -2.95
C LEU A 86 -7.32 16.98 -2.68
N LYS A 87 -7.25 17.86 -3.67
CA LYS A 87 -7.69 19.25 -3.53
C LYS A 87 -9.18 19.33 -3.16
N GLY A 88 -9.46 20.05 -2.07
CA GLY A 88 -10.84 20.27 -1.61
C GLY A 88 -11.48 19.10 -0.85
N THR A 89 -10.74 17.99 -0.66
CA THR A 89 -11.22 16.87 0.15
C THR A 89 -10.27 16.67 1.35
N PRO A 90 -10.77 16.68 2.59
CA PRO A 90 -9.94 16.41 3.75
C PRO A 90 -9.32 15.01 3.68
N GLY A 91 -8.06 14.94 3.35
CA GLY A 91 -7.28 13.73 3.24
C GLY A 91 -5.95 13.85 3.98
N HIS A 92 -5.35 12.72 4.26
CA HIS A 92 -4.04 12.61 4.86
C HIS A 92 -3.24 11.59 4.06
N VAL A 93 -2.03 11.94 3.67
CA VAL A 93 -1.12 11.03 2.97
C VAL A 93 -0.10 10.48 3.96
N ASN A 94 -0.04 9.16 4.06
CA ASN A 94 0.96 8.47 4.86
C ASN A 94 2.03 7.87 3.92
N LEU A 95 3.18 8.52 3.85
CA LEU A 95 4.32 8.05 3.07
C LEU A 95 5.01 6.91 3.80
N ILE A 96 5.17 5.79 3.14
CA ILE A 96 5.75 4.57 3.69
C ILE A 96 7.08 4.31 2.97
N PRO A 97 8.24 4.61 3.59
CA PRO A 97 9.51 4.19 3.05
C PRO A 97 9.55 2.66 2.94
N LEU A 98 9.89 2.12 1.76
CA LEU A 98 10.04 0.68 1.59
C LEU A 98 11.18 0.15 2.47
N ASN A 99 11.00 -1.07 2.95
CA ASN A 99 12.12 -1.84 3.46
C ASN A 99 12.85 -2.52 2.29
N GLU A 100 14.17 -2.51 2.34
CA GLU A 100 14.98 -3.20 1.36
C GLU A 100 14.79 -4.71 1.51
N VAL A 101 14.35 -5.36 0.45
CA VAL A 101 14.21 -6.82 0.37
C VAL A 101 15.18 -7.31 -0.68
N LYS A 102 16.14 -8.14 -0.30
CA LYS A 102 17.25 -8.61 -1.17
C LYS A 102 16.78 -9.23 -2.49
N GLU A 103 15.59 -9.82 -2.50
CA GLU A 103 15.03 -10.54 -3.65
C GLU A 103 14.03 -9.70 -4.45
N SER A 104 13.74 -8.46 -4.03
CA SER A 104 12.79 -7.57 -4.72
C SER A 104 13.51 -6.64 -5.68
N PRO A 105 13.01 -6.50 -6.93
CA PRO A 105 13.51 -5.48 -7.86
C PRO A 105 13.13 -4.05 -7.43
N LEU A 106 12.19 -3.90 -6.51
CA LEU A 106 11.72 -2.61 -6.01
C LEU A 106 12.67 -2.07 -4.94
N LYS A 107 13.13 -0.85 -5.13
CA LYS A 107 14.04 -0.16 -4.20
C LYS A 107 13.33 0.93 -3.43
N PRO A 108 13.74 1.21 -2.18
CA PRO A 108 13.21 2.35 -1.43
C PRO A 108 13.60 3.68 -2.10
N SER A 109 12.63 4.58 -2.23
CA SER A 109 12.89 5.91 -2.76
C SER A 109 13.78 6.72 -1.84
N ARG A 110 14.70 7.49 -2.42
CA ARG A 110 15.52 8.50 -1.75
C ARG A 110 14.83 9.86 -1.68
N ARG A 111 13.69 10.04 -2.36
CA ARG A 111 12.99 11.30 -2.53
C ARG A 111 11.85 11.54 -1.53
N VAL A 112 11.73 10.71 -0.49
CA VAL A 112 10.61 10.78 0.48
C VAL A 112 10.45 12.19 1.08
N ALA A 113 11.55 12.82 1.53
CA ALA A 113 11.49 14.15 2.12
C ALA A 113 11.15 15.26 1.11
N GLU A 114 11.58 15.10 -0.15
CA GLU A 114 11.26 16.04 -1.24
C GLU A 114 9.78 15.93 -1.64
N PHE A 115 9.31 14.72 -1.83
CA PHE A 115 7.92 14.40 -2.13
C PHE A 115 6.97 14.91 -1.04
N GLN A 116 7.32 14.68 0.24
CA GLN A 116 6.59 15.23 1.38
C GLN A 116 6.48 16.75 1.31
N ARG A 117 7.62 17.44 1.21
CA ARG A 117 7.63 18.92 1.14
C ARG A 117 6.83 19.47 -0.03
N ARG A 118 6.79 18.75 -1.17
CA ARG A 118 6.03 19.15 -2.34
C ARG A 118 4.54 19.07 -2.10
N LEU A 119 4.05 18.00 -1.47
CA LEU A 119 2.65 17.85 -1.07
C LEU A 119 2.24 18.89 -0.02
N GLU A 120 3.07 19.09 1.01
CA GLU A 120 2.81 20.06 2.09
C GLU A 120 2.69 21.49 1.56
N ARG A 121 3.54 21.90 0.60
CA ARG A 121 3.45 23.20 -0.07
C ARG A 121 2.13 23.40 -0.82
N GLN A 122 1.45 22.34 -1.20
CA GLN A 122 0.13 22.34 -1.86
C GLN A 122 -1.01 22.17 -0.85
N GLY A 123 -0.73 22.26 0.47
CA GLY A 123 -1.72 22.20 1.53
C GLY A 123 -2.16 20.79 1.92
N ILE A 124 -1.48 19.76 1.46
CA ILE A 124 -1.79 18.37 1.81
C ILE A 124 -1.14 17.99 3.14
N THR A 125 -1.92 17.43 4.05
CA THR A 125 -1.38 16.87 5.31
C THR A 125 -0.65 15.57 5.03
N VAL A 126 0.63 15.52 5.40
CA VAL A 126 1.49 14.37 5.14
C VAL A 126 2.17 13.90 6.42
N THR A 127 2.28 12.59 6.58
CA THR A 127 3.19 11.97 7.56
C THR A 127 4.11 10.99 6.86
N VAL A 128 5.29 10.80 7.41
CA VAL A 128 6.22 9.75 6.99
C VAL A 128 6.26 8.69 8.07
N ARG A 129 5.94 7.45 7.70
CA ARG A 129 6.00 6.32 8.62
C ARG A 129 7.44 6.08 9.06
N ARG A 130 7.68 6.03 10.36
CA ARG A 130 9.01 5.68 10.88
C ARG A 130 9.33 4.24 10.50
N LYS A 131 10.56 4.01 10.02
CA LYS A 131 11.10 2.65 9.89
C LYS A 131 11.26 2.07 11.29
N LEU A 132 10.42 1.13 11.67
CA LEU A 132 10.56 0.33 12.88
C LEU A 132 10.95 -1.08 12.43
N GLY A 133 11.96 -1.66 13.06
CA GLY A 133 12.36 -3.05 12.80
C GLY A 133 13.27 -3.27 11.59
N GLY A 134 14.11 -2.29 11.24
CA GLY A 134 15.17 -2.49 10.25
C GLY A 134 16.17 -3.59 10.64
N ASP A 135 16.25 -3.88 11.94
CA ASP A 135 17.16 -4.88 12.51
C ASP A 135 16.53 -6.29 12.64
N ILE A 136 15.24 -6.38 12.46
CA ILE A 136 14.47 -7.62 12.43
C ILE A 136 13.64 -7.59 11.15
N ASP A 137 13.75 -8.59 10.30
CA ASP A 137 12.98 -8.78 9.04
C ASP A 137 11.44 -8.81 9.29
N ALA A 138 10.95 -7.85 10.08
CA ALA A 138 9.60 -7.77 10.59
C ALA A 138 8.77 -6.71 9.87
N SER A 139 8.69 -6.78 8.54
CA SER A 139 7.66 -6.02 7.84
C SER A 139 6.41 -6.86 7.59
N CYS A 140 5.26 -6.19 7.56
CA CYS A 140 3.97 -6.84 7.29
C CYS A 140 4.05 -7.73 6.03
N GLY A 141 3.93 -9.04 6.20
CA GLY A 141 4.01 -10.03 5.13
C GLY A 141 5.34 -10.78 4.99
N GLN A 142 6.48 -10.27 5.46
CA GLN A 142 7.77 -10.99 5.40
C GLN A 142 7.83 -12.14 6.41
N LEU A 143 7.38 -11.92 7.65
CA LEU A 143 7.25 -12.98 8.66
C LEU A 143 6.37 -14.14 8.19
N ARG A 144 5.28 -13.85 7.46
CA ARG A 144 4.39 -14.88 6.95
C ARG A 144 5.05 -15.72 5.85
N ARG A 145 5.91 -15.14 5.01
CA ARG A 145 6.65 -15.89 3.98
C ARG A 145 7.69 -16.82 4.58
N LYS A 146 8.46 -16.36 5.58
CA LYS A 146 9.40 -17.22 6.32
C LYS A 146 8.70 -18.39 6.98
N ALA A 147 7.60 -18.14 7.70
CA ALA A 147 6.81 -19.20 8.33
C ALA A 147 6.18 -20.21 7.35
N MET A 148 5.87 -19.78 6.11
CA MET A 148 5.35 -20.67 5.07
C MET A 148 6.46 -21.39 4.27
N GLY A 149 7.66 -20.82 4.17
CA GLY A 149 8.83 -21.42 3.49
C GLY A 149 9.49 -22.53 4.31
N GLU A 150 9.52 -22.41 5.63
CA GLU A 150 10.10 -23.43 6.52
C GLU A 150 9.19 -24.65 6.71
N GLY A 151 7.91 -24.56 6.31
CA GLY A 151 6.94 -25.67 6.38
C GLY A 151 6.92 -26.63 5.21
N SER A 152 7.64 -26.35 4.09
CA SER A 152 7.60 -27.16 2.87
C SER A 152 8.79 -28.10 2.67
N GLU A 153 9.82 -28.08 3.52
CA GLU A 153 11.01 -28.94 3.37
C GLU A 153 11.07 -30.13 4.34
N SER A 154 10.04 -30.38 5.18
CA SER A 154 10.10 -31.41 6.23
C SER A 154 9.21 -32.64 6.00
N SER A 155 8.84 -32.98 4.75
CA SER A 155 8.10 -34.25 4.54
C SER A 155 8.36 -34.94 3.19
N ALA A 156 9.60 -34.97 2.75
CA ALA A 156 10.02 -35.90 1.70
C ALA A 156 11.39 -36.46 2.08
N ASP A 157 11.43 -37.65 2.57
CA ASP A 157 12.43 -38.68 2.54
C ASP A 157 12.64 -39.38 3.89
N LYS A 158 11.89 -40.45 4.07
CA LYS A 158 12.32 -41.63 4.84
C LYS A 158 11.41 -42.81 4.47
N VAL A 159 11.52 -43.29 3.26
CA VAL A 159 11.20 -44.70 2.97
C VAL A 159 12.53 -45.44 3.00
N ARG A 160 12.75 -46.22 4.05
CA ARG A 160 13.81 -47.21 4.06
C ARG A 160 13.38 -48.44 3.29
N PRO A 161 14.17 -48.97 2.35
CA PRO A 161 13.98 -50.31 1.86
C PRO A 161 14.68 -51.28 2.79
N ASP A 162 13.95 -52.06 3.56
CA ASP A 162 14.51 -53.28 4.16
C ASP A 162 13.76 -54.49 3.62
N GLY A 163 14.41 -55.13 2.70
CA GLY A 163 14.06 -56.45 2.25
C GLY A 163 14.77 -57.48 3.12
N ARG A 164 14.01 -58.34 3.75
CA ARG A 164 14.49 -59.71 4.07
C ARG A 164 13.36 -60.70 3.86
N LYS A 165 13.69 -61.62 2.95
CA LYS A 165 13.06 -62.95 2.90
C LYS A 165 13.60 -63.75 4.10
N ASP A 166 12.71 -64.45 4.70
CA ASP A 166 12.78 -65.91 4.99
C ASP A 166 11.39 -66.39 5.34
#